data_c4669e1fd5295a9d662d69c53870f9a7
#
_entry.id   c4669e1fd5295a9d662d69c53870f9a7
#
_cell.length_a   1.000
_cell.length_b   1.000
_cell.length_c   1.000
_cell.angle_alpha   90.00
_cell.angle_beta   90.00
_cell.angle_gamma   90.00
#
_symmetry.space_group_name_H-M   'P 1'
#
loop_
_entity.id
_entity.type
_entity.pdbx_description
1 polymer ?
#
loop_
_entity_poly.entity_id
_entity_poly.type
_entity_poly.pdbx_seq_one_letter_code
_entity_poly.pdbx_strand_id
1 'polypeptide(L)'
;EYQDTNMVQYRLIELLSSKHENICVVGDSDQSIYAFRGADIRNIEEFEKDFKNAKVISLEKNYRSSQKILDIANSVISNNPRKKDKKLWTENEEGLDVNMLEFNSERDESRWIAEEIKKKLDNDEFNEIAIFYRTNNQSRLFEEELRKLSLNYKVVGNVRFYDRKEIKDILSYLNYLINPDDTVSFCLLYTSPSPRDGW
;
A
#
# COMPACT_ATOMS: atom_id res chain seq x y z
N GLU A 1 10.81 -9.11 -6.36
CA GLU A 1 9.41 -8.88 -6.83
C GLU A 1 9.07 -9.66 -8.11
N TYR A 2 9.70 -10.87 -8.28
CA TYR A 2 9.50 -11.65 -9.50
C TYR A 2 8.07 -12.22 -9.63
N GLN A 3 7.35 -12.41 -8.52
CA GLN A 3 5.95 -12.82 -8.48
C GLN A 3 4.98 -11.84 -9.16
N ASP A 4 5.40 -10.59 -9.37
CA ASP A 4 4.58 -9.54 -9.97
C ASP A 4 4.85 -9.33 -11.45
N THR A 5 5.68 -10.20 -12.07
CA THR A 5 5.96 -10.14 -13.50
C THR A 5 4.79 -10.67 -14.32
N ASN A 6 4.55 -10.02 -15.46
CA ASN A 6 3.63 -10.54 -16.46
C ASN A 6 4.32 -11.50 -17.44
N MET A 7 3.55 -12.22 -18.24
CA MET A 7 4.07 -13.21 -19.19
C MET A 7 5.05 -12.62 -20.22
N VAL A 8 4.87 -11.36 -20.63
CA VAL A 8 5.76 -10.70 -21.59
C VAL A 8 7.12 -10.42 -20.97
N GLN A 9 7.12 -9.93 -19.73
CA GLN A 9 8.35 -9.70 -18.95
C GLN A 9 9.08 -11.03 -18.70
N TYR A 10 8.35 -12.06 -18.33
CA TYR A 10 8.88 -13.41 -18.18
C TYR A 10 9.58 -13.89 -19.46
N ARG A 11 8.91 -13.80 -20.61
CA ARG A 11 9.46 -14.23 -21.90
C ARG A 11 10.70 -13.44 -22.32
N LEU A 12 10.73 -12.14 -22.03
CA LEU A 12 11.90 -11.30 -22.26
C LEU A 12 13.10 -11.80 -21.44
N ILE A 13 12.90 -12.08 -20.16
CA ILE A 13 13.95 -12.59 -19.26
C ILE A 13 14.46 -13.95 -19.76
N GLU A 14 13.58 -14.85 -20.14
CA GLU A 14 13.92 -16.16 -20.68
C GLU A 14 14.80 -16.03 -21.95
N LEU A 15 14.41 -15.17 -22.88
CA LEU A 15 15.19 -14.93 -24.12
C LEU A 15 16.57 -14.33 -23.84
N LEU A 16 16.67 -13.39 -22.90
CA LEU A 16 17.94 -12.75 -22.54
C LEU A 16 18.89 -13.73 -21.85
N SER A 17 18.35 -14.65 -21.04
CA SER A 17 19.15 -15.63 -20.30
C SER A 17 19.47 -16.92 -21.07
N SER A 18 18.83 -17.15 -22.21
CA SER A 18 18.87 -18.41 -22.97
C SER A 18 20.27 -18.93 -23.34
N LYS A 19 21.28 -18.06 -23.48
CA LYS A 19 22.64 -18.44 -23.90
C LYS A 19 23.51 -18.95 -22.74
N HIS A 20 23.33 -18.43 -21.54
CA HIS A 20 24.25 -18.67 -20.43
C HIS A 20 23.53 -19.09 -19.13
N GLU A 21 22.20 -19.05 -19.12
CA GLU A 21 21.36 -19.40 -17.98
C GLU A 21 21.82 -18.74 -16.64
N ASN A 22 22.62 -17.66 -16.76
CA ASN A 22 23.09 -16.92 -15.58
C ASN A 22 22.03 -15.92 -15.16
N ILE A 23 21.06 -16.41 -14.42
CA ILE A 23 19.92 -15.65 -13.94
C ILE A 23 19.68 -15.94 -12.46
N CYS A 24 19.34 -14.90 -11.72
CA CYS A 24 18.86 -14.99 -10.35
C CYS A 24 17.57 -14.20 -10.23
N VAL A 25 16.52 -14.83 -9.73
CA VAL A 25 15.23 -14.20 -9.46
C VAL A 25 14.93 -14.25 -7.96
N VAL A 26 14.33 -13.19 -7.45
CA VAL A 26 13.95 -13.08 -6.04
C VAL A 26 12.49 -12.67 -5.97
N GLY A 27 11.72 -13.39 -5.20
CA GLY A 27 10.31 -13.08 -5.02
C GLY A 27 9.65 -13.94 -3.96
N ASP A 28 8.40 -13.65 -3.68
CA ASP A 28 7.58 -14.34 -2.72
C ASP A 28 6.19 -14.58 -3.32
N SER A 29 5.86 -15.81 -3.66
CA SER A 29 4.55 -16.17 -4.23
C SER A 29 3.37 -15.78 -3.34
N ASP A 30 3.56 -15.78 -2.01
CA ASP A 30 2.52 -15.37 -1.07
C ASP A 30 2.23 -13.86 -1.10
N GLN A 31 3.11 -13.06 -1.72
CA GLN A 31 2.95 -11.60 -1.89
C GLN A 31 2.47 -11.20 -3.29
N SER A 32 2.08 -12.15 -4.13
CA SER A 32 1.55 -11.86 -5.47
C SER A 32 0.13 -11.27 -5.39
N ILE A 33 0.05 -9.93 -5.41
CA ILE A 33 -1.22 -9.18 -5.30
C ILE A 33 -1.56 -8.36 -6.55
N TYR A 34 -0.76 -8.45 -7.62
CA TYR A 34 -0.93 -7.65 -8.85
C TYR A 34 -1.51 -8.41 -10.04
N ALA A 35 -2.24 -9.51 -9.81
CA ALA A 35 -2.91 -10.26 -10.86
C ALA A 35 -3.84 -9.36 -11.72
N PHE A 36 -4.52 -8.38 -11.09
CA PHE A 36 -5.37 -7.40 -11.78
C PHE A 36 -4.60 -6.44 -12.72
N ARG A 37 -3.26 -6.39 -12.61
CA ARG A 37 -2.35 -5.66 -13.51
C ARG A 37 -1.66 -6.57 -14.51
N GLY A 38 -2.06 -7.84 -14.58
CA GLY A 38 -1.50 -8.82 -15.50
C GLY A 38 -0.30 -9.60 -14.96
N ALA A 39 0.03 -9.50 -13.68
CA ALA A 39 1.02 -10.37 -13.05
C ALA A 39 0.55 -11.82 -13.06
N ASP A 40 1.48 -12.74 -13.29
CA ASP A 40 1.21 -14.16 -13.33
C ASP A 40 2.10 -14.91 -12.33
N ILE A 41 1.49 -15.38 -11.25
CA ILE A 41 2.18 -16.11 -10.18
C ILE A 41 2.89 -17.37 -10.69
N ARG A 42 2.43 -17.95 -11.81
CA ARG A 42 3.06 -19.13 -12.41
C ARG A 42 4.52 -18.86 -12.82
N ASN A 43 4.87 -17.63 -13.14
CA ASN A 43 6.23 -17.25 -13.51
C ASN A 43 7.24 -17.58 -12.41
N ILE A 44 6.89 -17.41 -11.13
CA ILE A 44 7.77 -17.76 -10.02
C ILE A 44 7.60 -19.22 -9.58
N GLU A 45 6.37 -19.74 -9.61
CA GLU A 45 6.07 -21.09 -9.15
C GLU A 45 6.59 -22.17 -10.08
N GLU A 46 6.70 -21.88 -11.37
CA GLU A 46 7.12 -22.82 -12.42
C GLU A 46 8.55 -22.56 -12.92
N PHE A 47 9.25 -21.58 -12.34
CA PHE A 47 10.61 -21.22 -12.70
C PHE A 47 11.57 -22.42 -12.76
N GLU A 48 11.47 -23.35 -11.81
CA GLU A 48 12.30 -24.56 -11.78
C GLU A 48 12.02 -25.53 -12.93
N LYS A 49 10.86 -25.44 -13.58
CA LYS A 49 10.53 -26.28 -14.74
C LYS A 49 11.22 -25.77 -16.00
N ASP A 50 11.31 -24.44 -16.11
CA ASP A 50 11.86 -23.80 -17.30
C ASP A 50 13.39 -23.70 -17.22
N PHE A 51 13.92 -23.52 -16.00
CA PHE A 51 15.35 -23.49 -15.71
C PHE A 51 15.76 -24.73 -14.91
N LYS A 52 16.04 -25.85 -15.61
CA LYS A 52 16.26 -27.16 -15.00
C LYS A 52 17.42 -27.22 -14.00
N ASN A 53 18.39 -26.32 -14.12
CA ASN A 53 19.55 -26.24 -13.24
C ASN A 53 19.35 -25.21 -12.09
N ALA A 54 18.16 -24.63 -11.97
CA ALA A 54 17.88 -23.62 -10.95
C ALA A 54 18.03 -24.20 -9.54
N LYS A 55 18.72 -23.46 -8.68
CA LYS A 55 18.82 -23.75 -7.26
C LYS A 55 17.88 -22.82 -6.51
N VAL A 56 16.91 -23.40 -5.81
CA VAL A 56 16.00 -22.64 -4.96
C VAL A 56 16.58 -22.55 -3.55
N ILE A 57 16.61 -21.31 -3.02
CA ILE A 57 17.05 -21.01 -1.67
C ILE A 57 15.91 -20.30 -0.95
N SER A 58 15.42 -20.87 0.13
CA SER A 58 14.38 -20.27 0.96
C SER A 58 15.01 -19.29 1.95
N LEU A 59 14.49 -18.06 1.97
CA LEU A 59 14.91 -17.01 2.93
C LEU A 59 13.79 -16.82 3.96
N GLU A 60 13.83 -17.59 5.05
CA GLU A 60 12.75 -17.64 6.03
C GLU A 60 12.99 -16.73 7.24
N LYS A 61 14.23 -16.32 7.47
CA LYS A 61 14.56 -15.40 8.56
C LYS A 61 14.13 -13.98 8.20
N ASN A 62 13.25 -13.41 9.02
CA ASN A 62 12.77 -12.04 8.91
C ASN A 62 13.54 -11.13 9.87
N TYR A 63 13.94 -9.97 9.39
CA TYR A 63 14.72 -8.96 10.14
C TYR A 63 13.91 -7.68 10.43
N ARG A 64 12.66 -7.61 9.95
CA ARG A 64 11.82 -6.42 10.03
C ARG A 64 10.86 -6.45 11.21
N SER A 65 10.19 -7.58 11.40
CA SER A 65 9.03 -7.71 12.27
C SER A 65 9.34 -8.49 13.53
N SER A 66 8.54 -8.28 14.57
CA SER A 66 8.54 -9.10 15.79
C SER A 66 7.88 -10.46 15.53
N GLN A 67 8.11 -11.43 16.42
CA GLN A 67 7.58 -12.78 16.25
C GLN A 67 6.03 -12.80 16.24
N LYS A 68 5.36 -12.02 17.08
CA LYS A 68 3.89 -11.94 17.13
C LYS A 68 3.26 -11.50 15.81
N ILE A 69 3.90 -10.56 15.12
CA ILE A 69 3.45 -10.12 13.78
C ILE A 69 3.61 -11.26 12.77
N LEU A 70 4.75 -11.97 12.82
CA LEU A 70 5.01 -13.09 11.91
C LEU A 70 4.08 -14.27 12.15
N ASP A 71 3.70 -14.54 13.39
CA ASP A 71 2.77 -15.62 13.73
C ASP A 71 1.39 -15.38 13.12
N ILE A 72 0.89 -14.13 13.19
CA ILE A 72 -0.36 -13.76 12.54
C ILE A 72 -0.23 -13.84 11.02
N ALA A 73 0.86 -13.31 10.44
CA ALA A 73 1.10 -13.40 9.00
C ALA A 73 1.17 -14.86 8.52
N ASN A 74 1.88 -15.71 9.23
CA ASN A 74 1.96 -17.15 8.94
C ASN A 74 0.58 -17.82 9.04
N SER A 75 -0.24 -17.45 10.04
CA SER A 75 -1.60 -17.97 10.21
C SER A 75 -2.52 -17.56 9.06
N VAL A 76 -2.48 -16.31 8.64
CA VAL A 76 -3.28 -15.84 7.49
C VAL A 76 -2.89 -16.60 6.23
N ILE A 77 -1.60 -16.69 5.96
CA ILE A 77 -1.07 -17.32 4.75
C ILE A 77 -1.26 -18.83 4.73
N SER A 78 -1.36 -19.48 5.88
CA SER A 78 -1.61 -20.95 5.95
C SER A 78 -2.93 -21.38 5.30
N ASN A 79 -3.87 -20.44 5.09
CA ASN A 79 -5.14 -20.71 4.39
C ASN A 79 -4.99 -20.76 2.86
N ASN A 80 -3.86 -20.32 2.31
CA ASN A 80 -3.63 -20.37 0.87
C ASN A 80 -3.08 -21.75 0.45
N PRO A 81 -3.52 -22.29 -0.71
CA PRO A 81 -2.91 -23.49 -1.27
C PRO A 81 -1.45 -23.19 -1.65
N ARG A 82 -0.53 -23.92 -1.04
CA ARG A 82 0.92 -23.71 -1.25
C ARG A 82 1.54 -24.90 -1.96
N LYS A 83 2.51 -24.62 -2.83
CA LYS A 83 3.38 -25.64 -3.42
C LYS A 83 4.57 -25.98 -2.51
N LYS A 84 5.01 -25.04 -1.69
CA LYS A 84 6.15 -25.21 -0.73
C LYS A 84 5.75 -24.62 0.62
N ASP A 85 5.94 -25.41 1.67
CA ASP A 85 5.79 -24.91 3.04
C ASP A 85 6.93 -23.96 3.36
N LYS A 86 6.58 -22.76 3.81
CA LYS A 86 7.47 -21.70 4.23
C LYS A 86 6.92 -21.12 5.52
N LYS A 87 7.77 -20.97 6.53
CA LYS A 87 7.39 -20.34 7.78
C LYS A 87 8.39 -19.24 8.14
N LEU A 88 7.95 -18.02 8.15
CA LEU A 88 8.77 -16.89 8.56
C LEU A 88 9.01 -16.93 10.07
N TRP A 89 10.24 -16.68 10.48
CA TRP A 89 10.69 -16.59 11.87
C TRP A 89 11.67 -15.44 12.05
N THR A 90 11.89 -14.99 13.28
CA THR A 90 12.80 -13.89 13.59
C THR A 90 13.56 -14.14 14.89
N GLU A 91 14.68 -13.46 15.05
CA GLU A 91 15.43 -13.32 16.31
C GLU A 91 15.14 -11.98 16.99
N ASN A 92 14.28 -11.15 16.41
CA ASN A 92 13.84 -9.91 17.04
C ASN A 92 13.02 -10.21 18.30
N GLU A 93 12.89 -9.20 19.15
CA GLU A 93 12.04 -9.28 20.33
C GLU A 93 10.61 -9.72 19.99
N GLU A 94 9.91 -10.29 20.96
CA GLU A 94 8.54 -10.81 20.78
C GLU A 94 7.57 -9.74 20.30
N GLY A 95 7.76 -8.52 20.78
CA GLY A 95 6.98 -7.34 20.41
C GLY A 95 5.64 -7.23 21.13
N LEU A 96 4.90 -6.18 20.80
CA LEU A 96 3.56 -5.92 21.33
C LEU A 96 2.53 -6.89 20.71
N ASP A 97 1.43 -7.10 21.44
CA ASP A 97 0.30 -7.86 20.92
C ASP A 97 -0.35 -7.14 19.73
N VAL A 98 -0.78 -7.95 18.76
CA VAL A 98 -1.57 -7.45 17.64
C VAL A 98 -3.03 -7.43 18.06
N ASN A 99 -3.66 -6.26 17.97
CA ASN A 99 -5.06 -6.07 18.36
C ASN A 99 -5.96 -6.03 17.13
N MET A 100 -7.13 -6.62 17.24
CA MET A 100 -8.21 -6.51 16.27
C MET A 100 -9.38 -5.76 16.93
N LEU A 101 -9.81 -4.67 16.31
CA LEU A 101 -10.88 -3.83 16.81
C LEU A 101 -11.98 -3.72 15.77
N GLU A 102 -13.21 -3.67 16.21
CA GLU A 102 -14.39 -3.48 15.37
C GLU A 102 -15.10 -2.20 15.79
N PHE A 103 -15.52 -1.39 14.81
CA PHE A 103 -16.20 -0.11 15.04
C PHE A 103 -17.54 -0.09 14.31
N ASN A 104 -18.48 0.68 14.86
CA ASN A 104 -19.81 0.83 14.28
C ASN A 104 -19.82 1.72 13.03
N SER A 105 -18.83 2.58 12.88
CA SER A 105 -18.70 3.47 11.73
C SER A 105 -17.24 3.75 11.38
N GLU A 106 -16.95 4.06 10.11
CA GLU A 106 -15.64 4.52 9.62
C GLU A 106 -15.16 5.80 10.35
N ARG A 107 -16.09 6.62 10.83
CA ARG A 107 -15.78 7.84 11.59
C ARG A 107 -15.30 7.52 12.99
N ASP A 108 -15.89 6.54 13.64
CA ASP A 108 -15.46 6.12 14.98
C ASP A 108 -14.10 5.44 14.90
N GLU A 109 -13.87 4.61 13.88
CA GLU A 109 -12.58 4.01 13.57
C GLU A 109 -11.50 5.09 13.40
N SER A 110 -11.71 6.06 12.51
CA SER A 110 -10.73 7.10 12.21
C SER A 110 -10.43 7.99 13.42
N ARG A 111 -11.44 8.30 14.23
CA ARG A 111 -11.29 9.07 15.48
C ARG A 111 -10.44 8.31 16.49
N TRP A 112 -10.79 7.05 16.74
CA TRP A 112 -10.06 6.22 17.70
C TRP A 112 -8.59 6.07 17.30
N ILE A 113 -8.32 5.81 16.00
CA ILE A 113 -6.95 5.70 15.49
C ILE A 113 -6.17 7.00 15.70
N ALA A 114 -6.76 8.15 15.38
CA ALA A 114 -6.10 9.45 15.57
C ALA A 114 -5.79 9.74 17.04
N GLU A 115 -6.71 9.43 17.96
CA GLU A 115 -6.51 9.58 19.40
C GLU A 115 -5.42 8.64 19.93
N GLU A 116 -5.39 7.38 19.47
CA GLU A 116 -4.38 6.41 19.87
C GLU A 116 -2.97 6.81 19.34
N ILE A 117 -2.90 7.32 18.11
CA ILE A 117 -1.66 7.86 17.56
C ILE A 117 -1.16 9.03 18.42
N LYS A 118 -2.03 9.97 18.74
CA LYS A 118 -1.68 11.11 19.58
C LYS A 118 -1.12 10.66 20.92
N LYS A 119 -1.81 9.75 21.59
CA LYS A 119 -1.39 9.21 22.88
C LYS A 119 0.00 8.56 22.81
N LYS A 120 0.28 7.79 21.75
CA LYS A 120 1.58 7.12 21.55
C LYS A 120 2.70 8.09 21.25
N LEU A 121 2.43 9.15 20.48
CA LEU A 121 3.40 10.20 20.20
C LEU A 121 3.68 11.07 21.44
N ASP A 122 2.64 11.41 22.22
CA ASP A 122 2.78 12.20 23.46
C ASP A 122 3.59 11.45 24.54
N ASN A 123 3.61 10.11 24.48
CA ASN A 123 4.39 9.25 25.37
C ASN A 123 5.79 8.90 24.85
N ASP A 124 6.22 9.43 23.72
CA ASP A 124 7.47 9.08 23.03
C ASP A 124 7.65 7.56 22.75
N GLU A 125 6.52 6.84 22.63
CA GLU A 125 6.57 5.40 22.38
C GLU A 125 7.04 5.06 20.96
N PHE A 126 6.71 5.92 19.98
CA PHE A 126 7.04 5.72 18.57
C PHE A 126 7.34 7.06 17.88
N ASN A 127 8.31 7.04 16.97
CA ASN A 127 8.68 8.20 16.14
C ASN A 127 7.92 8.22 14.80
N GLU A 128 7.53 7.04 14.30
CA GLU A 128 6.85 6.88 13.01
C GLU A 128 5.72 5.87 13.15
N ILE A 129 4.54 6.24 12.64
CA ILE A 129 3.34 5.39 12.62
C ILE A 129 2.78 5.43 11.20
N ALA A 130 2.41 4.27 10.66
CA ALA A 130 1.78 4.16 9.35
C ALA A 130 0.33 3.66 9.47
N ILE A 131 -0.57 4.29 8.72
CA ILE A 131 -1.95 3.83 8.54
C ILE A 131 -2.07 3.26 7.13
N PHE A 132 -2.46 1.98 7.03
CA PHE A 132 -2.77 1.34 5.76
C PHE A 132 -4.28 1.23 5.57
N TYR A 133 -4.74 1.49 4.37
CA TYR A 133 -6.16 1.39 4.00
C TYR A 133 -6.31 0.76 2.60
N ARG A 134 -7.47 0.17 2.34
CA ARG A 134 -7.72 -0.58 1.10
C ARG A 134 -8.01 0.33 -0.08
N THR A 135 -8.73 1.43 0.13
CA THR A 135 -9.15 2.35 -0.93
C THR A 135 -8.78 3.79 -0.60
N ASN A 136 -8.47 4.57 -1.62
CA ASN A 136 -8.06 5.96 -1.46
C ASN A 136 -9.12 6.86 -0.78
N ASN A 137 -10.39 6.49 -0.86
CA ASN A 137 -11.47 7.25 -0.24
C ASN A 137 -11.42 7.20 1.30
N GLN A 138 -10.89 6.12 1.86
CA GLN A 138 -10.74 5.95 3.30
C GLN A 138 -9.78 6.98 3.91
N SER A 139 -8.76 7.43 3.15
CA SER A 139 -7.78 8.41 3.65
C SER A 139 -8.42 9.70 4.17
N ARG A 140 -9.53 10.13 3.57
CA ARG A 140 -10.18 11.40 3.92
C ARG A 140 -10.54 11.50 5.40
N LEU A 141 -11.16 10.46 5.95
CA LEU A 141 -11.59 10.47 7.35
C LEU A 141 -10.40 10.48 8.31
N PHE A 142 -9.34 9.73 8.00
CA PHE A 142 -8.10 9.78 8.77
C PHE A 142 -7.44 11.15 8.69
N GLU A 143 -7.35 11.76 7.51
CA GLU A 143 -6.81 13.10 7.33
C GLU A 143 -7.60 14.17 8.11
N GLU A 144 -8.94 14.07 8.12
CA GLU A 144 -9.80 14.97 8.87
C GLU A 144 -9.54 14.87 10.39
N GLU A 145 -9.47 13.65 10.93
CA GLU A 145 -9.28 13.45 12.38
C GLU A 145 -7.84 13.79 12.82
N LEU A 146 -6.81 13.41 12.05
CA LEU A 146 -5.43 13.80 12.33
C LEU A 146 -5.26 15.33 12.34
N ARG A 147 -5.92 16.03 11.41
CA ARG A 147 -5.89 17.51 11.35
C ARG A 147 -6.58 18.16 12.55
N LYS A 148 -7.70 17.62 13.01
CA LYS A 148 -8.39 18.11 14.23
C LYS A 148 -7.49 18.05 15.46
N LEU A 149 -6.66 17.02 15.55
CA LEU A 149 -5.70 16.82 16.64
C LEU A 149 -4.36 17.52 16.40
N SER A 150 -4.21 18.29 15.30
CA SER A 150 -2.97 18.98 14.91
C SER A 150 -1.78 18.04 14.74
N LEU A 151 -2.02 16.79 14.33
CA LEU A 151 -0.99 15.81 14.04
C LEU A 151 -0.48 15.99 12.61
N ASN A 152 0.84 16.02 12.47
CA ASN A 152 1.49 16.07 11.15
C ASN A 152 1.40 14.70 10.47
N TYR A 153 1.00 14.67 9.22
CA TYR A 153 0.94 13.44 8.44
C TYR A 153 1.37 13.65 6.99
N LYS A 154 1.73 12.55 6.34
CA LYS A 154 2.04 12.50 4.91
C LYS A 154 1.23 11.39 4.25
N VAL A 155 0.52 11.71 3.18
CA VAL A 155 -0.12 10.70 2.32
C VAL A 155 0.88 10.22 1.28
N VAL A 156 1.12 8.92 1.23
CA VAL A 156 2.08 8.29 0.30
C VAL A 156 1.31 7.58 -0.81
N GLY A 157 1.78 7.75 -2.04
CA GLY A 157 1.22 7.04 -3.22
C GLY A 157 -0.02 7.69 -3.83
N ASN A 158 -0.50 8.79 -3.28
CA ASN A 158 -1.66 9.50 -3.83
C ASN A 158 -1.63 11.01 -3.55
N VAL A 159 -2.43 11.76 -4.31
CA VAL A 159 -2.69 13.17 -4.04
C VAL A 159 -3.65 13.26 -2.84
N ARG A 160 -3.35 14.11 -1.86
CA ARG A 160 -4.26 14.37 -0.73
C ARG A 160 -5.67 14.67 -1.24
N PHE A 161 -6.70 14.25 -0.51
CA PHE A 161 -8.08 14.43 -0.94
C PHE A 161 -8.38 15.87 -1.39
N TYR A 162 -8.00 16.85 -0.57
CA TYR A 162 -8.23 18.28 -0.87
C TYR A 162 -7.29 18.86 -1.93
N ASP A 163 -6.25 18.15 -2.33
CA ASP A 163 -5.32 18.54 -3.40
C ASP A 163 -5.72 18.00 -4.77
N ARG A 164 -6.72 17.12 -4.82
CA ARG A 164 -7.27 16.62 -6.09
C ARG A 164 -7.89 17.76 -6.87
N LYS A 165 -7.65 17.74 -8.18
CA LYS A 165 -8.12 18.80 -9.09
C LYS A 165 -9.63 19.01 -8.97
N GLU A 166 -10.40 17.94 -9.02
CA GLU A 166 -11.86 17.96 -8.95
C GLU A 166 -12.37 18.59 -7.64
N ILE A 167 -11.69 18.33 -6.55
CA ILE A 167 -12.05 18.89 -5.23
C ILE A 167 -11.68 20.37 -5.17
N LYS A 168 -10.50 20.75 -5.69
CA LYS A 168 -10.08 22.15 -5.77
C LYS A 168 -11.04 22.97 -6.64
N ASP A 169 -11.48 22.42 -7.76
CA ASP A 169 -12.43 23.08 -8.64
C ASP A 169 -13.77 23.34 -7.92
N ILE A 170 -14.31 22.32 -7.22
CA ILE A 170 -15.55 22.47 -6.44
C ILE A 170 -15.37 23.49 -5.30
N LEU A 171 -14.28 23.42 -4.56
CA LEU A 171 -13.99 24.39 -3.50
C LEU A 171 -13.84 25.81 -4.04
N SER A 172 -13.24 25.99 -5.21
CA SER A 172 -13.12 27.29 -5.86
C SER A 172 -14.49 27.85 -6.24
N TYR A 173 -15.42 27.03 -6.73
CA TYR A 173 -16.81 27.44 -6.95
C TYR A 173 -17.48 27.93 -5.66
N LEU A 174 -17.36 27.16 -4.58
CA LEU A 174 -17.96 27.51 -3.30
C LEU A 174 -17.35 28.79 -2.73
N ASN A 175 -16.02 28.93 -2.78
CA ASN A 175 -15.32 30.12 -2.31
C ASN A 175 -15.74 31.37 -3.10
N TYR A 176 -15.81 31.27 -4.42
CA TYR A 176 -16.25 32.39 -5.29
C TYR A 176 -17.71 32.78 -5.05
N LEU A 177 -18.60 31.81 -4.75
CA LEU A 177 -19.99 32.11 -4.39
C LEU A 177 -20.10 32.84 -3.03
N ILE A 178 -19.24 32.55 -2.07
CA ILE A 178 -19.20 33.21 -0.77
C ILE A 178 -18.53 34.59 -0.86
N ASN A 179 -17.44 34.67 -1.63
CA ASN A 179 -16.66 35.87 -1.82
C ASN A 179 -16.38 36.11 -3.34
N PRO A 180 -17.20 36.92 -4.01
CA PRO A 180 -17.00 37.23 -5.43
C PRO A 180 -15.70 37.98 -5.76
N ASP A 181 -15.04 38.57 -4.75
CA ASP A 181 -13.76 39.27 -4.92
C ASP A 181 -12.55 38.30 -4.82
N ASP A 182 -12.77 37.00 -4.63
CA ASP A 182 -11.71 35.99 -4.62
C ASP A 182 -11.23 35.68 -6.04
N THR A 183 -10.29 36.52 -6.49
CA THR A 183 -9.68 36.41 -7.82
C THR A 183 -8.90 35.12 -8.04
N VAL A 184 -8.39 34.51 -6.98
CA VAL A 184 -7.63 33.22 -7.06
C VAL A 184 -8.60 32.08 -7.40
N SER A 185 -9.71 31.97 -6.67
CA SER A 185 -10.76 31.00 -6.97
C SER A 185 -11.36 31.21 -8.34
N PHE A 186 -11.59 32.46 -8.76
CA PHE A 186 -12.06 32.81 -10.11
C PHE A 186 -11.07 32.34 -11.19
N CYS A 187 -9.78 32.62 -11.04
CA CYS A 187 -8.75 32.16 -11.99
C CYS A 187 -8.70 30.65 -12.13
N LEU A 188 -8.79 29.91 -11.01
CA LEU A 188 -8.81 28.46 -11.03
C LEU A 188 -10.01 27.91 -11.82
N LEU A 189 -11.19 28.50 -11.66
CA LEU A 189 -12.40 28.13 -12.40
C LEU A 189 -12.29 28.42 -13.89
N TYR A 190 -11.73 29.56 -14.26
CA TYR A 190 -11.58 29.96 -15.64
C TYR A 190 -10.53 29.15 -16.41
N THR A 191 -9.48 28.72 -15.75
CA THR A 191 -8.40 27.93 -16.34
C THR A 191 -8.64 26.42 -16.29
N SER A 192 -9.66 25.96 -15.56
CA SER A 192 -10.05 24.54 -15.55
C SER A 192 -10.73 24.17 -16.87
N PRO A 193 -10.33 23.07 -17.56
CA PRO A 193 -10.99 22.65 -18.80
C PRO A 193 -12.47 22.40 -18.55
N SER A 194 -13.31 23.10 -19.31
CA SER A 194 -14.76 22.92 -19.28
C SER A 194 -15.16 21.66 -20.05
N PRO A 195 -16.24 20.97 -19.66
CA PRO A 195 -16.83 19.91 -20.48
C PRO A 195 -17.23 20.36 -21.90
N ARG A 196 -17.25 21.68 -22.15
CA ARG A 196 -17.50 22.29 -23.47
C ARG A 196 -16.25 22.43 -24.33
N ASP A 197 -15.05 22.30 -23.72
CA ASP A 197 -13.77 22.44 -24.44
C ASP A 197 -13.41 21.14 -25.21
N GLY A 198 -14.41 20.39 -25.50
CA GLY A 198 -14.60 19.34 -26.51
C GLY A 198 -13.42 18.44 -26.84
N TRP A 199 -13.71 17.31 -26.92
CA TRP A 199 -13.11 16.12 -27.58
C TRP A 199 -12.47 16.43 -28.93
#